data_9fa5e3ac874a4b91af4e825592010cf3
#
_entry.id   9fa5e3ac874a4b91af4e825592010cf3
#
_cell.length_a   1.000
_cell.length_b   1.000
_cell.length_c   1.000
_cell.angle_alpha   90.00
_cell.angle_beta   90.00
_cell.angle_gamma   90.00
#
_symmetry.space_group_name_H-M   'P 1'
#
loop_
_entity.id
_entity.type
_entity.pdbx_description
1 polymer ?
#
loop_
_entity_poly.entity_id
_entity_poly.type
_entity_poly.pdbx_seq_one_letter_code
_entity_poly.pdbx_strand_id
1 'polypeptide(L)'
;ILDNRIEKISNCFKQASEEYGYKAENFIIYPIKVNQMRPVVEEMINHGKKFNLGLEAGSKPELHAVIGVNTDPGSLVVCNGYKDESFIELALLAQKMGKRIFLVVEKLNELNLIAKMAKQLKVKPNIGIRIKLASSGSGKWEESGGDASKFGLTSSELLEALDFLEKKDMKDCLK
;
A
#
# COMPACT_ATOMS: atom_id res chain seq x y z
N ILE A 1 5.65 -17.29 18.39
CA ILE A 1 5.04 -16.02 18.89
C ILE A 1 4.41 -15.24 17.72
N LEU A 2 5.13 -15.00 16.64
CA LEU A 2 4.63 -14.24 15.46
C LEU A 2 3.36 -14.88 14.90
N ASP A 3 3.38 -16.17 14.66
CA ASP A 3 2.26 -16.95 14.12
C ASP A 3 0.97 -16.76 14.93
N ASN A 4 1.09 -16.92 16.23
CA ASN A 4 -0.05 -16.74 17.15
C ASN A 4 -0.61 -15.30 17.09
N ARG A 5 0.26 -14.28 16.86
CA ARG A 5 -0.20 -12.89 16.74
C ARG A 5 -0.90 -12.63 15.43
N ILE A 6 -0.38 -13.14 14.32
CA ILE A 6 -1.02 -13.04 13.00
C ILE A 6 -2.40 -13.69 13.06
N GLU A 7 -2.46 -14.91 13.55
CA GLU A 7 -3.71 -15.68 13.68
C GLU A 7 -4.73 -14.95 14.57
N LYS A 8 -4.30 -14.46 15.74
CA LYS A 8 -5.18 -13.72 16.66
C LYS A 8 -5.75 -12.46 16.02
N ILE A 9 -4.90 -11.66 15.36
CA ILE A 9 -5.34 -10.43 14.66
C ILE A 9 -6.35 -10.80 13.56
N SER A 10 -6.01 -11.76 12.71
CA SER A 10 -6.90 -12.21 11.63
C SER A 10 -8.26 -12.68 12.15
N ASN A 11 -8.26 -13.50 13.20
CA ASN A 11 -9.49 -14.03 13.79
C ASN A 11 -10.37 -12.92 14.41
N CYS A 12 -9.77 -11.89 15.04
CA CYS A 12 -10.53 -10.75 15.56
C CYS A 12 -11.24 -9.98 14.42
N PHE A 13 -10.54 -9.71 13.30
CA PHE A 13 -11.16 -9.06 12.15
C PHE A 13 -12.22 -9.94 11.48
N LYS A 14 -11.96 -11.24 11.37
CA LYS A 14 -12.94 -12.18 10.83
C LYS A 14 -14.22 -12.20 11.67
N GLN A 15 -14.09 -12.32 12.98
CA GLN A 15 -15.23 -12.30 13.90
C GLN A 15 -16.03 -10.98 13.79
N ALA A 16 -15.34 -9.83 13.78
CA ALA A 16 -16.00 -8.55 13.60
C ALA A 16 -16.72 -8.45 12.24
N SER A 17 -16.10 -8.92 11.17
CA SER A 17 -16.71 -8.94 9.84
C SER A 17 -17.98 -9.80 9.80
N GLU A 18 -17.98 -10.95 10.46
CA GLU A 18 -19.15 -11.82 10.58
C GLU A 18 -20.26 -11.15 11.40
N GLU A 19 -19.90 -10.56 12.55
CA GLU A 19 -20.84 -9.87 13.44
C GLU A 19 -21.56 -8.69 12.79
N TYR A 20 -20.79 -7.88 12.02
CA TYR A 20 -21.35 -6.68 11.35
C TYR A 20 -21.78 -6.93 9.89
N GLY A 21 -21.74 -8.17 9.41
CA GLY A 21 -22.12 -8.49 8.03
C GLY A 21 -21.23 -7.88 6.95
N TYR A 22 -19.96 -7.57 7.29
CA TYR A 22 -18.99 -6.99 6.36
C TYR A 22 -18.54 -8.03 5.34
N LYS A 23 -18.62 -7.71 4.04
CA LYS A 23 -18.44 -8.67 2.95
C LYS A 23 -17.07 -8.60 2.26
N ALA A 24 -16.29 -7.52 2.50
CA ALA A 24 -14.98 -7.40 1.88
C ALA A 24 -13.92 -8.24 2.61
N GLU A 25 -12.86 -8.59 1.88
CA GLU A 25 -11.71 -9.29 2.44
C GLU A 25 -10.88 -8.38 3.35
N ASN A 26 -10.34 -8.96 4.40
CA ASN A 26 -9.37 -8.32 5.28
C ASN A 26 -7.94 -8.72 4.89
N PHE A 27 -7.04 -7.76 4.85
CA PHE A 27 -5.62 -7.95 4.60
C PHE A 27 -4.81 -7.41 5.77
N ILE A 28 -3.86 -8.20 6.24
CA ILE A 28 -2.86 -7.76 7.23
C ILE A 28 -1.65 -7.30 6.45
N ILE A 29 -1.24 -6.04 6.61
CA ILE A 29 -0.07 -5.50 5.92
C ILE A 29 1.04 -5.23 6.93
N TYR A 30 2.18 -5.91 6.77
CA TYR A 30 3.34 -5.75 7.63
C TYR A 30 4.34 -4.75 7.03
N PRO A 31 4.59 -3.60 7.68
CA PRO A 31 5.61 -2.65 7.24
C PRO A 31 7.01 -3.18 7.56
N ILE A 32 7.82 -3.47 6.53
CA ILE A 32 9.13 -4.06 6.77
C ILE A 32 10.10 -3.14 7.52
N LYS A 33 9.88 -1.84 7.51
CA LYS A 33 10.66 -0.86 8.29
C LYS A 33 10.65 -1.11 9.79
N VAL A 34 9.64 -1.80 10.31
CA VAL A 34 9.52 -2.13 11.75
C VAL A 34 10.60 -3.12 12.16
N ASN A 35 10.79 -4.18 11.38
CA ASN A 35 11.90 -5.11 11.52
C ASN A 35 12.18 -5.77 10.16
N GLN A 36 13.32 -5.44 9.57
CA GLN A 36 13.76 -5.89 8.24
C GLN A 36 14.59 -7.19 8.28
N MET A 37 14.76 -7.79 9.42
CA MET A 37 15.51 -9.05 9.54
C MET A 37 14.85 -10.12 8.66
N ARG A 38 15.61 -10.63 7.71
CA ARG A 38 15.12 -11.60 6.73
C ARG A 38 14.38 -12.78 7.35
N PRO A 39 14.89 -13.45 8.42
CA PRO A 39 14.18 -14.56 9.05
C PRO A 39 12.82 -14.16 9.63
N VAL A 40 12.69 -12.92 10.15
CA VAL A 40 11.42 -12.41 10.68
C VAL A 40 10.43 -12.19 9.55
N VAL A 41 10.86 -11.56 8.46
CA VAL A 41 9.98 -11.26 7.31
C VAL A 41 9.55 -12.56 6.62
N GLU A 42 10.46 -13.51 6.43
CA GLU A 42 10.15 -14.83 5.86
C GLU A 42 9.14 -15.60 6.72
N GLU A 43 9.29 -15.57 8.04
CA GLU A 43 8.33 -16.20 8.97
C GLU A 43 6.94 -15.54 8.88
N MET A 44 6.90 -14.19 8.83
CA MET A 44 5.66 -13.44 8.64
C MET A 44 4.95 -13.83 7.35
N ILE A 45 5.68 -13.95 6.23
CA ILE A 45 5.10 -14.33 4.93
C ILE A 45 4.60 -15.77 4.96
N ASN A 46 5.45 -16.71 5.41
CA ASN A 46 5.13 -18.14 5.38
C ASN A 46 3.90 -18.47 6.20
N HIS A 47 3.79 -17.92 7.41
CA HIS A 47 2.64 -18.11 8.29
C HIS A 47 1.44 -17.25 7.91
N GLY A 48 1.70 -16.02 7.44
CA GLY A 48 0.68 -15.04 7.13
C GLY A 48 -0.08 -15.33 5.83
N LYS A 49 0.46 -16.16 4.93
CA LYS A 49 -0.14 -16.48 3.63
C LYS A 49 -1.61 -16.90 3.74
N LYS A 50 -1.94 -17.78 4.68
CA LYS A 50 -3.33 -18.26 4.92
C LYS A 50 -4.26 -17.18 5.51
N PHE A 51 -3.72 -16.04 5.91
CA PHE A 51 -4.44 -14.91 6.51
C PHE A 51 -4.38 -13.65 5.64
N ASN A 52 -4.08 -13.77 4.35
CA ASN A 52 -3.94 -12.64 3.43
C ASN A 52 -2.92 -11.60 3.91
N LEU A 53 -1.81 -12.04 4.52
CA LEU A 53 -0.75 -11.12 4.94
C LEU A 53 0.03 -10.64 3.71
N GLY A 54 0.16 -9.32 3.60
CA GLY A 54 1.00 -8.64 2.65
C GLY A 54 2.11 -7.84 3.33
N LEU A 55 2.92 -7.17 2.53
CA LEU A 55 4.03 -6.34 2.99
C LEU A 55 3.84 -4.89 2.55
N GLU A 56 4.37 -3.95 3.35
CA GLU A 56 4.49 -2.55 2.97
C GLU A 56 5.95 -2.18 2.77
N ALA A 57 6.21 -1.42 1.70
CA ALA A 57 7.49 -0.80 1.40
C ALA A 57 7.31 0.72 1.28
N GLY A 58 8.05 1.49 2.08
CA GLY A 58 8.02 2.95 2.09
C GLY A 58 9.20 3.60 1.36
N SER A 59 10.10 2.79 0.79
CA SER A 59 11.28 3.25 0.06
C SER A 59 11.72 2.25 -1.01
N LYS A 60 12.55 2.69 -1.97
CA LYS A 60 13.10 1.79 -3.01
C LYS A 60 13.89 0.61 -2.44
N PRO A 61 14.82 0.80 -1.48
CA PRO A 61 15.52 -0.33 -0.86
C PRO A 61 14.59 -1.34 -0.20
N GLU A 62 13.54 -0.84 0.48
CA GLU A 62 12.52 -1.70 1.07
C GLU A 62 11.75 -2.48 0.00
N LEU A 63 11.38 -1.83 -1.12
CA LEU A 63 10.69 -2.52 -2.21
C LEU A 63 11.56 -3.61 -2.84
N HIS A 64 12.86 -3.38 -3.03
CA HIS A 64 13.79 -4.43 -3.48
C HIS A 64 13.80 -5.61 -2.52
N ALA A 65 13.89 -5.36 -1.22
CA ALA A 65 13.85 -6.41 -0.21
C ALA A 65 12.52 -7.19 -0.25
N VAL A 66 11.39 -6.47 -0.31
CA VAL A 66 10.04 -7.08 -0.40
C VAL A 66 9.91 -7.96 -1.64
N ILE A 67 10.33 -7.48 -2.81
CA ILE A 67 10.28 -8.27 -4.05
C ILE A 67 11.13 -9.53 -3.93
N GLY A 68 12.31 -9.42 -3.29
CA GLY A 68 13.25 -10.53 -3.15
C GLY A 68 12.80 -11.62 -2.18
N VAL A 69 12.09 -11.26 -1.11
CA VAL A 69 11.61 -12.25 -0.11
C VAL A 69 10.19 -12.74 -0.36
N ASN A 70 9.36 -11.93 -1.00
CA ASN A 70 7.96 -12.27 -1.26
C ASN A 70 7.83 -13.10 -2.54
N THR A 71 7.83 -14.40 -2.38
CA THR A 71 7.71 -15.35 -3.50
C THR A 71 6.26 -15.62 -3.91
N ASP A 72 5.28 -15.23 -3.08
CA ASP A 72 3.86 -15.45 -3.37
C ASP A 72 3.31 -14.36 -4.32
N PRO A 73 2.85 -14.71 -5.53
CA PRO A 73 2.25 -13.74 -6.45
C PRO A 73 0.92 -13.16 -5.95
N GLY A 74 0.18 -13.90 -5.11
CA GLY A 74 -1.10 -13.44 -4.54
C GLY A 74 -0.95 -12.45 -3.39
N SER A 75 0.24 -12.37 -2.78
CA SER A 75 0.50 -11.49 -1.65
C SER A 75 0.50 -10.02 -2.06
N LEU A 76 -0.22 -9.20 -1.29
CA LEU A 76 -0.33 -7.78 -1.51
C LEU A 76 0.95 -7.05 -1.09
N VAL A 77 1.44 -6.16 -1.95
CA VAL A 77 2.54 -5.23 -1.64
C VAL A 77 2.02 -3.80 -1.74
N VAL A 78 2.05 -3.08 -0.63
CA VAL A 78 1.63 -1.68 -0.54
C VAL A 78 2.85 -0.78 -0.59
N CYS A 79 2.94 0.08 -1.60
CA CYS A 79 4.01 1.03 -1.80
C CYS A 79 3.60 2.41 -1.28
N ASN A 80 4.02 2.74 -0.06
CA ASN A 80 3.84 4.03 0.60
C ASN A 80 5.09 4.92 0.43
N GLY A 81 5.10 6.07 1.09
CA GLY A 81 6.21 7.03 1.02
C GLY A 81 6.28 7.81 -0.29
N TYR A 82 7.19 8.76 -0.37
CA TYR A 82 7.41 9.53 -1.58
C TYR A 82 8.07 8.69 -2.66
N LYS A 83 7.51 8.75 -3.87
CA LYS A 83 7.94 7.93 -4.99
C LYS A 83 8.54 8.80 -6.08
N ASP A 84 9.78 8.50 -6.41
CA ASP A 84 10.41 8.97 -7.64
C ASP A 84 10.10 8.02 -8.82
N GLU A 85 10.52 8.42 -10.00
CA GLU A 85 10.29 7.66 -11.23
C GLU A 85 10.81 6.22 -11.14
N SER A 86 12.02 6.03 -10.59
CA SER A 86 12.62 4.70 -10.48
C SER A 86 11.96 3.79 -9.43
N PHE A 87 11.37 4.37 -8.37
CA PHE A 87 10.55 3.60 -7.44
C PHE A 87 9.26 3.09 -8.12
N ILE A 88 8.59 3.99 -8.87
CA ILE A 88 7.36 3.65 -9.60
C ILE A 88 7.64 2.61 -10.68
N GLU A 89 8.74 2.79 -11.44
CA GLU A 89 9.18 1.83 -12.44
C GLU A 89 9.38 0.44 -11.85
N LEU A 90 10.14 0.33 -10.74
CA LEU A 90 10.37 -0.94 -10.06
C LEU A 90 9.06 -1.59 -9.61
N ALA A 91 8.14 -0.81 -9.03
CA ALA A 91 6.85 -1.30 -8.58
C ALA A 91 6.01 -1.86 -9.75
N LEU A 92 5.95 -1.13 -10.88
CA LEU A 92 5.21 -1.56 -12.06
C LEU A 92 5.87 -2.77 -12.76
N LEU A 93 7.20 -2.86 -12.76
CA LEU A 93 7.90 -4.06 -13.24
C LEU A 93 7.59 -5.27 -12.37
N ALA A 94 7.58 -5.11 -11.04
CA ALA A 94 7.16 -6.17 -10.13
C ALA A 94 5.71 -6.59 -10.37
N GLN A 95 4.82 -5.64 -10.64
CA GLN A 95 3.44 -5.95 -11.02
C GLN A 95 3.38 -6.73 -12.34
N LYS A 96 4.18 -6.36 -13.34
CA LYS A 96 4.29 -7.08 -14.61
C LYS A 96 4.82 -8.51 -14.44
N MET A 97 5.64 -8.74 -13.43
CA MET A 97 6.10 -10.07 -13.02
C MET A 97 5.05 -10.88 -12.23
N GLY A 98 3.83 -10.35 -12.08
CA GLY A 98 2.73 -11.04 -11.42
C GLY A 98 2.54 -10.70 -9.94
N LYS A 99 3.28 -9.71 -9.38
CA LYS A 99 3.05 -9.26 -7.99
C LYS A 99 1.80 -8.39 -7.90
N ARG A 100 1.08 -8.50 -6.80
CA ARG A 100 -0.08 -7.65 -6.52
C ARG A 100 0.38 -6.35 -5.85
N ILE A 101 0.72 -5.35 -6.66
CA ILE A 101 1.27 -4.07 -6.18
C ILE A 101 0.17 -3.02 -6.09
N PHE A 102 0.20 -2.22 -5.01
CA PHE A 102 -0.59 -1.00 -4.85
C PHE A 102 0.34 0.19 -4.65
N LEU A 103 0.24 1.18 -5.54
CA LEU A 103 0.95 2.45 -5.45
C LEU A 103 0.06 3.46 -4.71
N VAL A 104 0.41 3.79 -3.47
CA VAL A 104 -0.35 4.77 -2.68
C VAL A 104 0.18 6.17 -2.94
N VAL A 105 -0.62 7.00 -3.58
CA VAL A 105 -0.30 8.40 -3.89
C VAL A 105 -0.31 9.22 -2.61
N GLU A 106 0.82 9.85 -2.31
CA GLU A 106 1.01 10.73 -1.15
C GLU A 106 1.24 12.20 -1.55
N LYS A 107 1.56 12.43 -2.83
CA LYS A 107 1.68 13.76 -3.45
C LYS A 107 1.03 13.75 -4.83
N LEU A 108 0.36 14.83 -5.18
CA LEU A 108 -0.37 14.94 -6.44
C LEU A 108 0.51 14.71 -7.69
N ASN A 109 1.77 15.17 -7.65
CA ASN A 109 2.70 14.99 -8.77
C ASN A 109 3.06 13.53 -9.06
N GLU A 110 2.91 12.62 -8.08
CA GLU A 110 3.17 11.19 -8.29
C GLU A 110 2.23 10.58 -9.34
N LEU A 111 1.01 11.11 -9.48
CA LEU A 111 0.06 10.64 -10.52
C LEU A 111 0.60 10.82 -11.93
N ASN A 112 1.30 11.93 -12.20
CA ASN A 112 1.93 12.15 -13.50
C ASN A 112 3.03 11.12 -13.79
N LEU A 113 3.83 10.81 -12.77
CA LEU A 113 4.90 9.80 -12.88
C LEU A 113 4.31 8.40 -13.08
N ILE A 114 3.27 8.06 -12.31
CA ILE A 114 2.57 6.77 -12.45
C ILE A 114 1.97 6.63 -13.85
N ALA A 115 1.25 7.64 -14.34
CA ALA A 115 0.65 7.61 -15.67
C ALA A 115 1.70 7.50 -16.79
N LYS A 116 2.82 8.23 -16.67
CA LYS A 116 3.95 8.15 -17.60
C LYS A 116 4.53 6.74 -17.65
N MET A 117 4.89 6.19 -16.49
CA MET A 117 5.53 4.88 -16.40
C MET A 117 4.56 3.74 -16.77
N ALA A 118 3.30 3.83 -16.36
CA ALA A 118 2.25 2.86 -16.74
C ALA A 118 2.11 2.76 -18.28
N LYS A 119 2.11 3.91 -18.96
CA LYS A 119 2.07 3.97 -20.42
C LYS A 119 3.32 3.35 -21.07
N GLN A 120 4.52 3.70 -20.56
CA GLN A 120 5.79 3.18 -21.09
C GLN A 120 5.91 1.66 -20.93
N LEU A 121 5.56 1.15 -19.76
CA LEU A 121 5.66 -0.28 -19.43
C LEU A 121 4.44 -1.09 -19.92
N LYS A 122 3.39 -0.42 -20.40
CA LYS A 122 2.10 -1.04 -20.79
C LYS A 122 1.52 -1.89 -19.65
N VAL A 123 1.47 -1.31 -18.45
CA VAL A 123 0.93 -1.93 -17.24
C VAL A 123 -0.20 -1.06 -16.70
N LYS A 124 -1.32 -1.67 -16.33
CA LYS A 124 -2.41 -1.00 -15.63
C LYS A 124 -2.09 -0.98 -14.13
N PRO A 125 -1.78 0.18 -13.51
CA PRO A 125 -1.41 0.24 -12.10
C PRO A 125 -2.63 0.03 -11.18
N ASN A 126 -2.42 -0.48 -9.97
CA ASN A 126 -3.39 -0.33 -8.90
C ASN A 126 -2.97 0.87 -8.05
N ILE A 127 -3.84 1.85 -7.97
CA ILE A 127 -3.59 3.13 -7.32
C ILE A 127 -4.42 3.21 -6.05
N GLY A 128 -3.79 3.56 -4.93
CA GLY A 128 -4.43 4.04 -3.72
C GLY A 128 -4.17 5.54 -3.57
N ILE A 129 -5.01 6.24 -2.83
CA ILE A 129 -4.79 7.65 -2.49
C ILE A 129 -4.82 7.79 -0.97
N ARG A 130 -3.76 8.38 -0.41
CA ARG A 130 -3.71 8.76 0.99
C ARG A 130 -4.31 10.15 1.16
N ILE A 131 -5.29 10.29 2.04
CA ILE A 131 -5.99 11.54 2.31
C ILE A 131 -5.56 12.06 3.68
N LYS A 132 -5.30 13.37 3.79
CA LYS A 132 -5.14 14.06 5.07
C LYS A 132 -6.50 14.17 5.75
N LEU A 133 -6.55 13.86 7.03
CA LEU A 133 -7.74 14.10 7.81
C LEU A 133 -7.71 15.54 8.34
N ALA A 134 -8.83 16.25 8.25
CA ALA A 134 -8.97 17.60 8.81
C ALA A 134 -8.98 17.61 10.35
N SER A 135 -9.31 16.46 10.97
CA SER A 135 -9.28 16.32 12.42
C SER A 135 -7.87 15.98 12.91
N SER A 136 -7.38 16.68 13.91
CA SER A 136 -6.17 16.30 14.66
C SER A 136 -6.45 15.04 15.47
N GLY A 137 -5.51 14.10 15.48
CA GLY A 137 -5.53 12.96 16.38
C GLY A 137 -5.31 13.39 17.84
N SER A 138 -5.57 12.51 18.78
CA SER A 138 -5.22 12.72 20.20
C SER A 138 -3.97 11.92 20.55
N GLY A 139 -3.11 12.47 21.42
CA GLY A 139 -1.93 11.78 21.97
C GLY A 139 -0.61 12.09 21.27
N LYS A 140 0.39 11.21 21.43
CA LYS A 140 1.78 11.41 20.95
C LYS A 140 1.93 11.64 19.43
N TRP A 141 0.90 11.39 18.64
CA TRP A 141 0.89 11.49 17.19
C TRP A 141 0.02 12.65 16.69
N GLU A 142 -0.39 13.57 17.56
CA GLU A 142 -1.24 14.72 17.23
C GLU A 142 -0.64 15.58 16.10
N GLU A 143 0.68 15.78 16.12
CA GLU A 143 1.40 16.55 15.09
C GLU A 143 1.54 15.81 13.72
N SER A 144 1.24 14.51 13.67
CA SER A 144 1.31 13.73 12.42
C SER A 144 0.02 13.75 11.60
N GLY A 145 -1.06 14.31 12.16
CA GLY A 145 -2.37 14.48 11.52
C GLY A 145 -2.63 15.93 11.08
N GLY A 146 -3.81 16.16 10.50
CA GLY A 146 -4.25 17.48 10.05
C GLY A 146 -3.52 18.00 8.80
N ASP A 147 -3.74 19.27 8.47
CA ASP A 147 -3.18 19.92 7.28
C ASP A 147 -1.65 20.03 7.30
N ALA A 148 -1.04 20.01 8.48
CA ALA A 148 0.42 20.02 8.65
C ALA A 148 1.09 18.67 8.35
N SER A 149 0.33 17.60 8.14
CA SER A 149 0.88 16.28 7.78
C SER A 149 1.74 16.37 6.52
N LYS A 150 2.92 15.75 6.57
CA LYS A 150 3.84 15.65 5.42
C LYS A 150 3.28 14.79 4.28
N PHE A 151 2.35 13.89 4.59
CA PHE A 151 1.88 12.84 3.69
C PHE A 151 0.37 12.92 3.49
N GLY A 152 -0.04 12.59 2.28
CA GLY A 152 -1.44 12.55 1.89
C GLY A 152 -1.90 13.82 1.20
N LEU A 153 -2.97 13.70 0.46
CA LEU A 153 -3.61 14.78 -0.28
C LEU A 153 -4.62 15.51 0.61
N THR A 154 -4.72 16.82 0.43
CA THR A 154 -5.84 17.62 0.95
C THR A 154 -7.12 17.30 0.18
N SER A 155 -8.27 17.77 0.67
CA SER A 155 -9.56 17.57 -0.01
C SER A 155 -9.58 18.17 -1.42
N SER A 156 -8.94 19.33 -1.62
CA SER A 156 -8.81 19.96 -2.95
C SER A 156 -7.91 19.12 -3.87
N GLU A 157 -6.75 18.68 -3.39
CA GLU A 157 -5.84 17.82 -4.16
C GLU A 157 -6.47 16.47 -4.50
N LEU A 158 -7.36 15.94 -3.64
CA LEU A 158 -8.11 14.72 -3.93
C LEU A 158 -9.04 14.93 -5.14
N LEU A 159 -9.75 16.06 -5.21
CA LEU A 159 -10.60 16.37 -6.36
C LEU A 159 -9.78 16.52 -7.64
N GLU A 160 -8.62 17.19 -7.57
CA GLU A 160 -7.69 17.28 -8.69
C GLU A 160 -7.16 15.91 -9.13
N ALA A 161 -6.86 15.03 -8.17
CA ALA A 161 -6.42 13.66 -8.45
C ALA A 161 -7.50 12.84 -9.17
N LEU A 162 -8.76 12.96 -8.75
CA LEU A 162 -9.88 12.26 -9.40
C LEU A 162 -10.12 12.79 -10.82
N ASP A 163 -10.10 14.11 -11.01
CA ASP A 163 -10.20 14.75 -12.33
C ASP A 163 -9.05 14.33 -13.26
N PHE A 164 -7.82 14.27 -12.72
CA PHE A 164 -6.66 13.77 -13.46
C PHE A 164 -6.85 12.31 -13.93
N LEU A 165 -7.27 11.44 -13.03
CA LEU A 165 -7.50 10.02 -13.35
C LEU A 165 -8.61 9.84 -14.40
N GLU A 166 -9.66 10.66 -14.33
CA GLU A 166 -10.72 10.66 -15.33
C GLU A 166 -10.23 11.12 -16.71
N LYS A 167 -9.52 12.25 -16.78
CA LYS A 167 -8.93 12.77 -18.02
C LYS A 167 -7.90 11.83 -18.67
N LYS A 168 -7.27 10.97 -17.88
CA LYS A 168 -6.29 9.97 -18.36
C LYS A 168 -6.90 8.60 -18.64
N ASP A 169 -8.21 8.44 -18.48
CA ASP A 169 -8.88 7.13 -18.59
C ASP A 169 -8.28 6.07 -17.65
N MET A 170 -7.95 6.51 -16.43
CA MET A 170 -7.32 5.69 -15.39
C MET A 170 -8.18 5.55 -14.13
N LYS A 171 -9.45 5.92 -14.18
CA LYS A 171 -10.38 5.89 -13.04
C LYS A 171 -10.53 4.48 -12.46
N ASP A 172 -10.50 3.48 -13.31
CA ASP A 172 -10.55 2.06 -12.96
C ASP A 172 -9.25 1.49 -12.37
N CYS A 173 -8.17 2.28 -12.36
CA CYS A 173 -6.93 1.98 -11.65
C CYS A 173 -7.04 2.28 -10.16
N LEU A 174 -7.95 3.15 -9.73
CA LEU A 174 -8.21 3.45 -8.32
C LEU A 174 -8.94 2.27 -7.67
N LYS A 175 -8.42 1.83 -6.49
CA LYS A 175 -8.88 0.64 -5.80
C LYS A 175 -9.26 0.98 -4.35
#